data_01a9f0143e752e5cf123e9a03126b420
#
_entry.id   01a9f0143e752e5cf123e9a03126b420
#
_cell.length_a   1.000
_cell.length_b   1.000
_cell.length_c   1.000
_cell.angle_alpha   90.00
_cell.angle_beta   90.00
_cell.angle_gamma   90.00
#
_symmetry.space_group_name_H-M   'P 1'
#
loop_
_entity.id
_entity.type
_entity.pdbx_description
1 polymer ?
#
loop_
_entity_poly.entity_id
_entity_poly.type
_entity_poly.pdbx_seq_one_letter_code
_entity_poly.pdbx_strand_id
1 'polypeptide(L)'
;MDSSFLSRKARTARFSVVAALAITAFAPGALAQSAPGEKPPPPPAPGAVAEARKLSDAFVSVAEKVSPSVVQIDVTAHDESADQVTRLFGKNQDSPIARGTGSGVIFTADGAILTNNHVIDHALTINVRLRDGRLLPAKLLGRDPATDLAVVKVDATGLSAAKFADSDASRVGEFTIAIGSPFGLGYTVTTGVLSAKGRGGLGMNQIEDYLQTDASINPGNSGGPLCDLDGRVLGINTMIVGRGTGIGFAVPSNLARRAAEQILKTGRVQRSWIGVGIQDLTPELASAMKVDPRAGVIVNSINDGGPAQKANIKPGDIIGAVAGKKVMDGRELVREVIAHEVGQTIQLEILRDGKKYGTNMTLAARPESAIPPLPVQQQGVPQAGLGLSVRDLTPQQSSQLGLPAKPLPIITTIAPGSAADRAGLKPGDVIVEADGIQEPNSTQLAEQAKDGALLVRIRRHDASFYAAMKK
;
A
#
# COMPACT_ATOMS: atom_id res chain seq x y z
N MET A 1 -13.99 62.27 -43.54
CA MET A 1 -14.90 62.35 -42.39
C MET A 1 -14.39 61.32 -41.42
N ASP A 2 -13.49 61.71 -40.56
CA ASP A 2 -13.65 62.19 -39.17
C ASP A 2 -14.24 61.05 -38.31
N SER A 3 -13.69 60.60 -37.30
CA SER A 3 -12.79 61.05 -36.18
C SER A 3 -12.84 59.94 -35.14
N SER A 4 -11.79 59.61 -34.61
CA SER A 4 -11.19 60.03 -33.35
C SER A 4 -11.52 59.14 -32.13
N PHE A 5 -10.41 58.79 -31.44
CA PHE A 5 -10.21 58.67 -29.97
C PHE A 5 -10.88 57.49 -29.22
N LEU A 6 -10.15 56.64 -28.52
CA LEU A 6 -9.35 56.96 -27.33
C LEU A 6 -8.34 55.87 -26.97
N SER A 7 -7.14 56.30 -26.78
CA SER A 7 -6.04 55.59 -26.15
C SER A 7 -6.31 55.35 -24.67
N ARG A 8 -6.06 54.11 -24.18
CA ARG A 8 -5.77 53.89 -22.76
C ARG A 8 -4.38 53.30 -22.60
N LYS A 9 -3.50 54.17 -22.15
CA LYS A 9 -2.14 53.86 -21.70
C LYS A 9 -2.14 52.86 -20.58
N ALA A 10 -1.60 51.66 -20.78
CA ALA A 10 -1.21 50.76 -19.70
C ALA A 10 0.12 51.27 -19.12
N ARG A 11 0.10 51.75 -17.87
CA ARG A 11 1.29 52.11 -17.11
C ARG A 11 1.97 50.81 -16.63
N THR A 12 3.10 50.49 -17.25
CA THR A 12 4.06 49.50 -16.74
C THR A 12 4.81 50.13 -15.57
N ALA A 13 4.49 49.70 -14.37
CA ALA A 13 5.27 50.00 -13.17
C ALA A 13 6.54 49.12 -13.17
N ARG A 14 7.67 49.72 -13.51
CA ARG A 14 8.99 49.11 -13.30
C ARG A 14 9.34 49.23 -11.83
N PHE A 15 9.29 48.10 -11.09
CA PHE A 15 9.93 48.02 -9.79
C PHE A 15 11.43 47.78 -10.03
N SER A 16 12.20 48.83 -9.84
CA SER A 16 13.65 48.75 -9.71
C SER A 16 13.96 48.31 -8.27
N VAL A 17 14.36 47.05 -8.11
CA VAL A 17 14.94 46.59 -6.85
C VAL A 17 16.40 47.03 -6.84
N VAL A 18 16.68 48.09 -6.11
CA VAL A 18 18.06 48.46 -5.78
C VAL A 18 18.51 47.51 -4.67
N ALA A 19 19.33 46.53 -5.02
CA ALA A 19 20.03 45.72 -4.04
C ALA A 19 21.17 46.54 -3.45
N ALA A 20 20.95 47.12 -2.25
CA ALA A 20 22.02 47.71 -1.47
C ALA A 20 22.89 46.55 -0.91
N LEU A 21 24.05 46.38 -1.49
CA LEU A 21 25.10 45.51 -0.96
C LEU A 21 25.68 46.16 0.28
N ALA A 22 25.22 45.83 1.48
CA ALA A 22 25.87 46.17 2.72
C ALA A 22 27.13 45.30 2.89
N ILE A 23 28.27 45.81 2.51
CA ILE A 23 29.57 45.25 2.88
C ILE A 23 29.75 45.50 4.36
N THR A 24 29.40 44.54 5.21
CA THR A 24 29.80 44.51 6.59
C THR A 24 31.27 44.10 6.65
N ALA A 25 32.11 45.11 6.96
CA ALA A 25 33.51 44.90 7.27
C ALA A 25 33.61 43.96 8.48
N PHE A 26 34.10 42.74 8.24
CA PHE A 26 34.48 41.84 9.33
C PHE A 26 35.66 42.43 10.07
N ALA A 27 35.42 42.93 11.27
CA ALA A 27 36.47 43.24 12.20
C ALA A 27 37.13 41.93 12.66
N PRO A 28 38.44 41.71 12.51
CA PRO A 28 39.12 40.55 13.06
C PRO A 28 39.24 40.75 14.57
N GLY A 29 38.51 39.93 15.34
CA GLY A 29 38.78 39.93 16.77
C GLY A 29 37.59 39.88 17.73
N ALA A 30 36.55 39.10 17.41
CA ALA A 30 35.67 38.61 18.47
C ALA A 30 36.03 37.13 18.72
N LEU A 31 37.08 36.91 19.51
CA LEU A 31 37.24 35.66 20.25
C LEU A 31 35.97 35.48 21.05
N ALA A 32 35.17 34.47 20.69
CA ALA A 32 34.04 34.02 21.49
C ALA A 32 34.59 33.73 22.91
N GLN A 33 34.37 34.68 23.84
CA GLN A 33 34.60 34.41 25.25
C GLN A 33 33.54 33.37 25.62
N SER A 34 34.00 32.10 25.79
CA SER A 34 33.22 31.06 26.46
C SER A 34 32.81 31.60 27.84
N ALA A 35 31.53 31.45 28.16
CA ALA A 35 31.03 31.81 29.49
C ALA A 35 31.88 31.13 30.57
N PRO A 36 32.31 31.85 31.61
CA PRO A 36 33.15 31.22 32.63
C PRO A 36 32.30 30.28 33.46
N GLY A 37 32.56 28.97 33.34
CA GLY A 37 32.03 28.01 34.30
C GLY A 37 31.51 26.64 33.78
N GLU A 38 31.37 26.44 32.49
CA GLU A 38 30.96 25.09 32.01
C GLU A 38 32.18 24.20 31.90
N LYS A 39 32.34 23.31 32.89
CA LYS A 39 33.36 22.26 32.80
C LYS A 39 33.05 21.41 31.60
N PRO A 40 34.02 21.06 30.74
CA PRO A 40 33.80 20.13 29.66
C PRO A 40 33.20 18.85 30.25
N PRO A 41 32.23 18.21 29.53
CA PRO A 41 31.65 16.96 30.00
C PRO A 41 32.74 15.95 30.27
N PRO A 42 32.64 15.15 31.34
CA PRO A 42 33.64 14.15 31.67
C PRO A 42 33.79 13.19 30.48
N PRO A 43 35.00 12.68 30.17
CA PRO A 43 35.20 11.71 29.13
C PRO A 43 34.33 10.47 29.41
N PRO A 44 33.74 9.83 28.37
CA PRO A 44 32.93 8.63 28.57
C PRO A 44 33.74 7.55 29.29
N ALA A 45 33.09 6.81 30.20
CA ALA A 45 33.72 5.70 30.90
C ALA A 45 34.33 4.70 29.89
N PRO A 46 35.54 4.19 30.12
CA PRO A 46 36.19 3.29 29.16
C PRO A 46 35.34 2.09 28.72
N GLY A 47 34.49 1.56 29.61
CA GLY A 47 33.55 0.49 29.29
C GLY A 47 32.45 0.87 28.32
N ALA A 48 31.93 2.10 28.40
CA ALA A 48 30.83 2.56 27.53
C ALA A 48 31.29 2.66 26.06
N VAL A 49 32.53 3.09 25.80
CA VAL A 49 33.08 3.13 24.44
C VAL A 49 33.25 1.73 23.88
N ALA A 50 33.67 0.77 24.71
CA ALA A 50 33.85 -0.62 24.28
C ALA A 50 32.50 -1.28 23.89
N GLU A 51 31.43 -1.05 24.67
CA GLU A 51 30.10 -1.54 24.34
C GLU A 51 29.53 -0.87 23.07
N ALA A 52 29.71 0.43 22.88
CA ALA A 52 29.30 1.13 21.66
C ALA A 52 30.04 0.60 20.42
N ARG A 53 31.34 0.24 20.57
CA ARG A 53 32.11 -0.37 19.47
C ARG A 53 31.58 -1.75 19.10
N LYS A 54 31.19 -2.61 20.05
CA LYS A 54 30.57 -3.92 19.76
C LYS A 54 29.32 -3.79 18.91
N LEU A 55 28.47 -2.79 19.23
CA LEU A 55 27.28 -2.53 18.43
C LEU A 55 27.64 -2.03 17.03
N SER A 56 28.60 -1.13 16.91
CA SER A 56 29.12 -0.67 15.62
C SER A 56 29.68 -1.84 14.78
N ASP A 57 30.47 -2.73 15.39
CA ASP A 57 31.04 -3.90 14.74
C ASP A 57 29.96 -4.87 14.25
N ALA A 58 28.83 -4.99 14.96
CA ALA A 58 27.69 -5.76 14.49
C ALA A 58 27.12 -5.21 13.18
N PHE A 59 26.92 -3.88 13.07
CA PHE A 59 26.44 -3.25 11.84
C PHE A 59 27.43 -3.39 10.68
N VAL A 60 28.74 -3.23 10.95
CA VAL A 60 29.82 -3.44 9.96
C VAL A 60 29.78 -4.87 9.45
N SER A 61 29.68 -5.86 10.35
CA SER A 61 29.61 -7.27 9.99
C SER A 61 28.41 -7.59 9.09
N VAL A 62 27.25 -7.03 9.37
CA VAL A 62 26.05 -7.18 8.50
C VAL A 62 26.32 -6.57 7.12
N ALA A 63 26.85 -5.36 7.07
CA ALA A 63 27.14 -4.67 5.81
C ALA A 63 28.14 -5.48 4.95
N GLU A 64 29.21 -5.98 5.53
CA GLU A 64 30.21 -6.80 4.83
C GLU A 64 29.64 -8.13 4.34
N LYS A 65 28.83 -8.80 5.15
CA LYS A 65 28.22 -10.09 4.86
C LYS A 65 27.18 -10.01 3.75
N VAL A 66 26.35 -8.95 3.74
CA VAL A 66 25.20 -8.83 2.84
C VAL A 66 25.54 -8.11 1.55
N SER A 67 26.44 -7.12 1.56
CA SER A 67 26.78 -6.33 0.37
C SER A 67 27.14 -7.17 -0.88
N PRO A 68 27.81 -8.34 -0.79
CA PRO A 68 28.03 -9.18 -1.97
C PRO A 68 26.77 -9.68 -2.65
N SER A 69 25.63 -9.69 -1.94
CA SER A 69 24.31 -10.09 -2.46
C SER A 69 23.50 -8.91 -2.97
N VAL A 70 23.98 -7.66 -2.81
CA VAL A 70 23.26 -6.46 -3.24
C VAL A 70 23.81 -6.00 -4.59
N VAL A 71 22.92 -5.65 -5.50
CA VAL A 71 23.26 -5.18 -6.84
C VAL A 71 22.63 -3.85 -7.13
N GLN A 72 23.24 -3.08 -8.03
CA GLN A 72 22.60 -1.94 -8.68
C GLN A 72 21.85 -2.43 -9.91
N ILE A 73 20.67 -1.86 -10.14
CA ILE A 73 19.87 -2.10 -11.32
C ILE A 73 19.74 -0.76 -12.07
N ASP A 74 20.27 -0.73 -13.28
CA ASP A 74 20.16 0.41 -14.20
C ASP A 74 19.16 0.07 -15.30
N VAL A 75 18.16 0.93 -15.49
CA VAL A 75 17.12 0.76 -16.50
C VAL A 75 17.10 1.93 -17.48
N THR A 76 16.72 1.66 -18.70
CA THR A 76 16.30 2.68 -19.66
C THR A 76 14.83 2.48 -19.98
N ALA A 77 14.05 3.55 -20.04
CA ALA A 77 12.63 3.52 -20.36
C ALA A 77 12.29 4.65 -21.33
N HIS A 78 11.13 4.59 -21.99
CA HIS A 78 10.60 5.75 -22.72
C HIS A 78 10.15 6.82 -21.71
N ASP A 79 10.46 8.08 -21.99
CA ASP A 79 9.97 9.21 -21.20
C ASP A 79 8.54 9.56 -21.65
N GLU A 80 7.54 9.02 -20.97
CA GLU A 80 6.12 9.27 -21.27
C GLU A 80 5.71 10.73 -21.10
N SER A 81 6.39 11.50 -20.27
CA SER A 81 6.10 12.93 -20.07
C SER A 81 6.54 13.76 -21.28
N ALA A 82 7.65 13.39 -21.91
CA ALA A 82 8.10 14.01 -23.14
C ALA A 82 7.27 13.56 -24.36
N ASP A 83 6.72 12.34 -24.35
CA ASP A 83 5.84 11.82 -25.39
C ASP A 83 4.55 12.63 -25.54
N GLN A 84 3.93 13.08 -24.45
CA GLN A 84 2.73 13.92 -24.51
C GLN A 84 3.00 15.28 -25.17
N VAL A 85 4.16 15.90 -24.87
CA VAL A 85 4.57 17.17 -25.49
C VAL A 85 4.91 16.97 -26.96
N THR A 86 5.60 15.88 -27.32
CA THR A 86 6.00 15.54 -28.68
C THR A 86 4.80 15.25 -29.58
N ARG A 87 3.77 14.55 -29.08
CA ARG A 87 2.50 14.30 -29.80
C ARG A 87 1.71 15.57 -30.07
N LEU A 88 1.75 16.55 -29.16
CA LEU A 88 1.09 17.84 -29.32
C LEU A 88 1.75 18.73 -30.39
N PHE A 89 3.05 18.59 -30.64
CA PHE A 89 3.82 19.40 -31.58
C PHE A 89 4.19 18.72 -32.90
N GLY A 90 3.70 17.49 -33.16
CA GLY A 90 3.75 16.82 -34.46
C GLY A 90 5.15 16.48 -34.96
N LYS A 91 6.15 16.34 -34.10
CA LYS A 91 7.49 15.90 -34.46
C LYS A 91 7.65 14.41 -34.23
N ASN A 92 7.84 13.64 -35.30
CA ASN A 92 8.35 12.28 -35.27
C ASN A 92 9.83 12.30 -34.86
N GLN A 93 10.11 12.47 -33.57
CA GLN A 93 11.45 12.21 -33.02
C GLN A 93 11.30 11.07 -32.06
N ASP A 94 12.30 10.18 -32.03
CA ASP A 94 12.37 9.09 -31.05
C ASP A 94 12.16 9.67 -29.66
N SER A 95 11.23 9.07 -28.90
CA SER A 95 10.93 9.50 -27.52
C SER A 95 12.21 9.55 -26.70
N PRO A 96 12.47 10.64 -25.96
CA PRO A 96 13.67 10.72 -25.14
C PRO A 96 13.72 9.54 -24.16
N ILE A 97 14.93 8.98 -24.02
CA ILE A 97 15.17 7.83 -23.13
C ILE A 97 15.43 8.36 -21.72
N ALA A 98 14.55 8.02 -20.80
CA ALA A 98 14.75 8.22 -19.38
C ALA A 98 15.63 7.10 -18.79
N ARG A 99 16.47 7.44 -17.81
CA ARG A 99 17.28 6.48 -17.07
C ARG A 99 16.81 6.41 -15.63
N GLY A 100 16.62 5.19 -15.13
CA GLY A 100 16.30 4.92 -13.74
C GLY A 100 17.39 4.06 -13.10
N THR A 101 17.53 4.18 -11.78
CA THR A 101 18.45 3.38 -10.99
C THR A 101 17.78 2.92 -9.71
N GLY A 102 17.96 1.65 -9.37
CA GLY A 102 17.51 1.05 -8.12
C GLY A 102 18.50 0.01 -7.63
N SER A 103 18.08 -0.75 -6.66
CA SER A 103 18.85 -1.88 -6.09
C SER A 103 18.14 -3.21 -6.32
N GLY A 104 18.84 -4.29 -6.12
CA GLY A 104 18.31 -5.64 -6.11
C GLY A 104 19.07 -6.53 -5.12
N VAL A 105 18.45 -7.67 -4.80
CA VAL A 105 19.02 -8.70 -3.93
C VAL A 105 19.20 -9.99 -4.73
N ILE A 106 20.42 -10.52 -4.80
CA ILE A 106 20.69 -11.81 -5.40
C ILE A 106 19.96 -12.88 -4.59
N PHE A 107 18.97 -13.50 -5.22
CA PHE A 107 18.09 -14.48 -4.60
C PHE A 107 18.64 -15.91 -4.74
N THR A 108 19.28 -16.21 -5.89
CA THR A 108 19.89 -17.51 -6.17
C THR A 108 21.32 -17.37 -6.69
N ALA A 109 22.17 -18.34 -6.43
CA ALA A 109 23.59 -18.32 -6.83
C ALA A 109 23.80 -18.39 -8.35
N ASP A 110 22.78 -18.75 -9.11
CA ASP A 110 22.76 -18.79 -10.58
C ASP A 110 22.27 -17.50 -11.22
N GLY A 111 21.99 -16.44 -10.41
CA GLY A 111 21.76 -15.08 -10.90
C GLY A 111 20.30 -14.62 -10.98
N ALA A 112 19.36 -15.25 -10.28
CA ALA A 112 18.05 -14.64 -10.05
C ALA A 112 18.17 -13.52 -9.00
N ILE A 113 17.56 -12.36 -9.29
CA ILE A 113 17.67 -11.15 -8.49
C ILE A 113 16.27 -10.63 -8.23
N LEU A 114 15.94 -10.41 -6.97
CA LEU A 114 14.70 -9.81 -6.51
C LEU A 114 14.86 -8.30 -6.40
N THR A 115 13.85 -7.56 -6.86
CA THR A 115 13.81 -6.09 -6.81
C THR A 115 12.36 -5.61 -6.72
N ASN A 116 12.12 -4.30 -6.74
CA ASN A 116 10.78 -3.75 -6.85
C ASN A 116 10.29 -3.70 -8.30
N ASN A 117 8.97 -3.83 -8.48
CA ASN A 117 8.34 -3.70 -9.78
C ASN A 117 8.54 -2.28 -10.34
N HIS A 118 8.35 -1.23 -9.53
CA HIS A 118 8.51 0.15 -9.98
C HIS A 118 9.94 0.49 -10.45
N VAL A 119 10.97 -0.27 -10.02
CA VAL A 119 12.36 -0.09 -10.49
C VAL A 119 12.52 -0.50 -11.94
N ILE A 120 11.76 -1.52 -12.38
CA ILE A 120 11.88 -2.11 -13.73
C ILE A 120 10.64 -1.87 -14.59
N ASP A 121 9.67 -1.12 -14.10
CA ASP A 121 8.44 -0.87 -14.84
C ASP A 121 8.72 -0.05 -16.10
N HIS A 122 8.08 -0.42 -17.21
CA HIS A 122 8.32 0.14 -18.55
C HIS A 122 9.78 0.10 -19.04
N ALA A 123 10.66 -0.72 -18.42
CA ALA A 123 12.06 -0.82 -18.83
C ALA A 123 12.22 -1.40 -20.24
N LEU A 124 12.94 -0.69 -21.10
CA LEU A 124 13.39 -1.16 -22.41
C LEU A 124 14.63 -2.05 -22.27
N THR A 125 15.54 -1.66 -21.38
CA THR A 125 16.72 -2.44 -21.03
C THR A 125 16.92 -2.48 -19.53
N ILE A 126 17.39 -3.61 -19.04
CA ILE A 126 17.73 -3.80 -17.62
C ILE A 126 19.18 -4.27 -17.58
N ASN A 127 20.04 -3.52 -16.88
CA ASN A 127 21.42 -3.89 -16.63
C ASN A 127 21.66 -3.99 -15.12
N VAL A 128 22.41 -5.01 -14.72
CA VAL A 128 22.76 -5.26 -13.32
C VAL A 128 24.26 -5.06 -13.14
N ARG A 129 24.63 -4.21 -12.20
CA ARG A 129 26.00 -4.04 -11.77
C ARG A 129 26.24 -4.79 -10.47
N LEU A 130 27.14 -5.74 -10.53
CA LEU A 130 27.57 -6.53 -9.37
C LEU A 130 28.60 -5.74 -8.53
N ARG A 131 28.84 -6.22 -7.29
CA ARG A 131 29.82 -5.60 -6.39
C ARG A 131 31.25 -5.57 -6.95
N ASP A 132 31.61 -6.56 -7.75
CA ASP A 132 32.94 -6.65 -8.39
C ASP A 132 33.09 -5.73 -9.62
N GLY A 133 32.05 -4.93 -9.93
CA GLY A 133 32.05 -3.99 -11.04
C GLY A 133 31.53 -4.57 -12.37
N ARG A 134 31.31 -5.88 -12.48
CA ARG A 134 30.72 -6.48 -13.68
C ARG A 134 29.36 -5.88 -13.97
N LEU A 135 29.14 -5.43 -15.20
CA LEU A 135 27.85 -4.96 -15.73
C LEU A 135 27.28 -6.04 -16.65
N LEU A 136 26.16 -6.61 -16.26
CA LEU A 136 25.52 -7.74 -16.95
C LEU A 136 24.12 -7.33 -17.43
N PRO A 137 23.74 -7.66 -18.68
CA PRO A 137 22.36 -7.52 -19.11
C PRO A 137 21.47 -8.50 -18.33
N ALA A 138 20.29 -8.04 -17.93
CA ALA A 138 19.33 -8.86 -17.22
C ALA A 138 18.05 -9.06 -18.00
N LYS A 139 17.43 -10.21 -17.83
CA LYS A 139 16.12 -10.55 -18.40
C LYS A 139 15.06 -10.53 -17.30
N LEU A 140 13.91 -9.94 -17.56
CA LEU A 140 12.75 -10.03 -16.68
C LEU A 140 12.22 -11.47 -16.70
N LEU A 141 12.16 -12.12 -15.55
CA LEU A 141 11.53 -13.45 -15.40
C LEU A 141 10.03 -13.32 -15.08
N GLY A 142 9.65 -12.29 -14.34
CA GLY A 142 8.27 -12.01 -14.01
C GLY A 142 8.18 -10.88 -13.00
N ARG A 143 6.97 -10.38 -12.84
CA ARG A 143 6.66 -9.26 -11.94
C ARG A 143 5.36 -9.47 -11.19
N ASP A 144 5.23 -8.78 -10.10
CA ASP A 144 4.08 -8.75 -9.21
C ASP A 144 3.75 -7.31 -8.81
N PRO A 145 3.03 -6.57 -9.66
CA PRO A 145 2.65 -5.19 -9.38
C PRO A 145 1.82 -5.03 -8.10
N ALA A 146 1.09 -6.07 -7.69
CA ALA A 146 0.22 -5.98 -6.52
C ALA A 146 0.98 -5.86 -5.19
N THR A 147 2.24 -6.34 -5.12
CA THR A 147 3.13 -6.18 -3.96
C THR A 147 4.38 -5.37 -4.27
N ASP A 148 4.47 -4.79 -5.48
CA ASP A 148 5.63 -4.04 -5.96
C ASP A 148 6.92 -4.87 -5.99
N LEU A 149 6.86 -6.11 -6.49
CA LEU A 149 8.02 -7.01 -6.61
C LEU A 149 8.27 -7.42 -8.07
N ALA A 150 9.52 -7.72 -8.39
CA ALA A 150 9.93 -8.30 -9.66
C ALA A 150 11.17 -9.17 -9.49
N VAL A 151 11.32 -10.14 -10.39
CA VAL A 151 12.53 -10.98 -10.48
C VAL A 151 13.15 -10.83 -11.85
N VAL A 152 14.42 -10.46 -11.85
CA VAL A 152 15.26 -10.40 -13.06
C VAL A 152 16.35 -11.46 -12.98
N LYS A 153 16.91 -11.84 -14.11
CA LYS A 153 17.92 -12.90 -14.23
C LYS A 153 19.13 -12.39 -15.01
N VAL A 154 20.30 -12.53 -14.45
CA VAL A 154 21.57 -12.35 -15.14
C VAL A 154 22.19 -13.71 -15.49
N ASP A 155 22.96 -13.76 -16.54
CA ASP A 155 23.71 -14.96 -16.94
C ASP A 155 25.07 -14.95 -16.20
N ALA A 156 25.03 -15.42 -14.95
CA ALA A 156 26.21 -15.55 -14.09
C ALA A 156 25.97 -16.64 -13.04
N THR A 157 27.04 -17.28 -12.60
CA THR A 157 27.02 -18.35 -11.60
C THR A 157 27.98 -18.05 -10.45
N GLY A 158 27.86 -18.78 -9.34
CA GLY A 158 28.72 -18.59 -8.18
C GLY A 158 28.48 -17.28 -7.43
N LEU A 159 27.30 -16.66 -7.62
CA LEU A 159 26.95 -15.43 -6.95
C LEU A 159 26.60 -15.66 -5.47
N SER A 160 26.87 -14.66 -4.63
CA SER A 160 26.51 -14.69 -3.21
C SER A 160 25.00 -14.46 -3.07
N ALA A 161 24.21 -15.53 -2.90
CA ALA A 161 22.79 -15.42 -2.64
C ALA A 161 22.52 -14.99 -1.19
N ALA A 162 21.59 -14.06 -0.99
CA ALA A 162 21.18 -13.60 0.33
C ALA A 162 20.38 -14.67 1.08
N LYS A 163 20.51 -14.69 2.41
CA LYS A 163 19.65 -15.50 3.29
C LYS A 163 18.48 -14.65 3.74
N PHE A 164 17.29 -15.23 3.78
CA PHE A 164 16.06 -14.55 4.21
C PHE A 164 15.72 -14.90 5.66
N ALA A 165 15.33 -13.90 6.45
CA ALA A 165 14.76 -14.07 7.78
C ALA A 165 13.28 -14.48 7.68
N ASP A 166 12.71 -14.90 8.79
CA ASP A 166 11.26 -15.02 8.96
C ASP A 166 10.71 -13.67 9.44
N SER A 167 10.09 -12.91 8.54
CA SER A 167 9.52 -11.60 8.87
C SER A 167 8.34 -11.68 9.85
N ASP A 168 7.67 -12.84 9.95
CA ASP A 168 6.56 -13.01 10.89
C ASP A 168 7.08 -13.15 12.34
N ALA A 169 8.28 -13.73 12.51
CA ALA A 169 8.93 -13.89 13.80
C ALA A 169 9.62 -12.62 14.32
N SER A 170 9.88 -11.61 13.46
CA SER A 170 10.52 -10.37 13.85
C SER A 170 9.68 -9.53 14.82
N ARG A 171 10.35 -8.80 15.71
CA ARG A 171 9.69 -7.99 16.76
C ARG A 171 9.93 -6.51 16.54
N VAL A 172 8.92 -5.71 16.79
CA VAL A 172 9.04 -4.25 16.82
C VAL A 172 10.09 -3.83 17.86
N GLY A 173 10.99 -2.93 17.47
CA GLY A 173 12.14 -2.49 18.26
C GLY A 173 13.45 -3.19 17.92
N GLU A 174 13.46 -4.28 17.17
CA GLU A 174 14.70 -4.91 16.68
C GLU A 174 15.43 -4.02 15.69
N PHE A 175 16.76 -3.99 15.74
CA PHE A 175 17.57 -3.23 14.79
C PHE A 175 17.37 -3.72 13.37
N THR A 176 17.33 -2.76 12.44
CA THR A 176 17.25 -3.01 11.00
C THR A 176 18.35 -2.25 10.29
N ILE A 177 18.89 -2.86 9.23
CA ILE A 177 19.94 -2.30 8.39
C ILE A 177 19.45 -2.31 6.94
N ALA A 178 19.24 -1.13 6.36
CA ALA A 178 18.89 -1.00 4.95
C ALA A 178 20.16 -0.84 4.12
N ILE A 179 20.28 -1.64 3.05
CA ILE A 179 21.44 -1.60 2.16
C ILE A 179 20.94 -1.35 0.74
N GLY A 180 21.62 -0.45 0.02
CA GLY A 180 21.37 -0.17 -1.38
C GLY A 180 22.65 0.13 -2.12
N SER A 181 22.57 0.21 -3.44
CA SER A 181 23.69 0.55 -4.33
C SER A 181 23.30 1.71 -5.25
N PRO A 182 23.06 2.93 -4.69
CA PRO A 182 22.70 4.08 -5.50
C PRO A 182 23.88 4.59 -6.32
N PHE A 183 23.60 5.00 -7.56
CA PHE A 183 24.54 5.77 -8.42
C PHE A 183 25.88 5.11 -8.74
N GLY A 184 26.09 3.82 -8.49
CA GLY A 184 27.37 3.14 -8.78
C GLY A 184 28.57 3.64 -7.94
N LEU A 185 28.31 4.42 -6.90
CA LEU A 185 29.33 5.02 -6.04
C LEU A 185 29.75 4.11 -4.86
N GLY A 186 29.25 2.88 -4.82
CA GLY A 186 29.41 1.96 -3.71
C GLY A 186 28.08 1.68 -2.99
N TYR A 187 28.17 0.98 -1.87
CA TYR A 187 26.98 0.65 -1.08
C TYR A 187 26.67 1.76 -0.07
N THR A 188 25.38 2.07 0.04
CA THR A 188 24.84 2.92 1.11
C THR A 188 24.24 2.00 2.16
N VAL A 189 24.63 2.19 3.41
CA VAL A 189 24.12 1.46 4.57
C VAL A 189 23.48 2.47 5.51
N THR A 190 22.22 2.24 5.89
CA THR A 190 21.53 3.01 6.91
C THR A 190 21.00 2.08 7.98
N THR A 191 20.95 2.56 9.24
CA THR A 191 20.49 1.76 10.38
C THR A 191 19.31 2.41 11.05
N GLY A 192 18.47 1.60 11.64
CA GLY A 192 17.29 2.00 12.39
C GLY A 192 16.71 0.82 13.15
N VAL A 193 15.44 0.88 13.44
CA VAL A 193 14.67 -0.20 14.08
C VAL A 193 13.45 -0.58 13.26
N LEU A 194 12.95 -1.78 13.50
CA LEU A 194 11.62 -2.18 13.03
C LEU A 194 10.57 -1.41 13.86
N SER A 195 10.02 -0.35 13.27
CA SER A 195 9.11 0.58 13.96
C SER A 195 7.69 0.02 14.06
N ALA A 196 7.26 -0.76 13.05
CA ALA A 196 5.94 -1.42 13.04
C ALA A 196 5.90 -2.54 12.00
N LYS A 197 4.85 -3.38 12.09
CA LYS A 197 4.52 -4.45 11.13
C LYS A 197 3.07 -4.29 10.65
N GLY A 198 2.75 -4.88 9.50
CA GLY A 198 1.37 -4.90 8.99
C GLY A 198 0.87 -3.53 8.55
N ARG A 199 1.76 -2.63 8.12
CA ARG A 199 1.36 -1.30 7.64
C ARG A 199 0.73 -1.39 6.26
N GLY A 200 -0.41 -0.72 6.11
CA GLY A 200 -1.15 -0.62 4.85
C GLY A 200 -2.19 0.49 4.92
N GLY A 201 -3.05 0.58 3.91
CA GLY A 201 -4.01 1.67 3.76
C GLY A 201 -3.35 2.95 3.23
N LEU A 202 -2.16 2.81 2.62
CA LEU A 202 -1.42 3.92 2.01
C LEU A 202 -1.91 4.20 0.58
N GLY A 203 -2.64 3.25 -0.03
CA GLY A 203 -3.15 3.34 -1.40
C GLY A 203 -2.06 3.24 -2.47
N MET A 204 -0.91 2.70 -2.13
CA MET A 204 0.25 2.59 -3.03
C MET A 204 0.19 1.31 -3.87
N ASN A 205 -0.20 0.20 -3.26
CA ASN A 205 -0.29 -1.10 -3.90
C ASN A 205 -1.58 -1.83 -3.53
N GLN A 206 -1.97 -2.82 -4.30
CA GLN A 206 -3.19 -3.60 -4.02
C GLN A 206 -3.07 -4.44 -2.74
N ILE A 207 -1.86 -4.89 -2.44
CA ILE A 207 -1.55 -5.67 -1.24
C ILE A 207 -0.48 -4.91 -0.47
N GLU A 208 -0.89 -4.38 0.66
CA GLU A 208 -0.04 -3.62 1.56
C GLU A 208 0.03 -4.35 2.90
N ASP A 209 1.21 -4.83 3.24
CA ASP A 209 1.54 -5.48 4.51
C ASP A 209 2.99 -5.14 4.87
N TYR A 210 3.30 -3.83 4.90
CA TYR A 210 4.69 -3.39 5.01
C TYR A 210 5.27 -3.52 6.41
N LEU A 211 6.57 -3.80 6.45
CA LEU A 211 7.42 -3.49 7.59
C LEU A 211 7.75 -2.00 7.56
N GLN A 212 7.61 -1.31 8.68
CA GLN A 212 8.01 0.09 8.85
C GLN A 212 9.34 0.16 9.57
N THR A 213 10.26 1.00 9.09
CA THR A 213 11.55 1.28 9.72
C THR A 213 11.86 2.77 9.70
N ASP A 214 12.66 3.25 10.65
CA ASP A 214 13.25 4.58 10.66
C ASP A 214 14.67 4.60 10.06
N ALA A 215 15.21 3.45 9.64
CA ALA A 215 16.37 3.41 8.76
C ALA A 215 16.08 4.25 7.51
N SER A 216 16.98 5.15 7.14
CA SER A 216 16.76 6.07 6.02
C SER A 216 16.61 5.32 4.70
N ILE A 217 15.40 5.30 4.14
CA ILE A 217 15.11 4.83 2.81
C ILE A 217 15.09 6.04 1.87
N ASN A 218 15.82 5.95 0.76
CA ASN A 218 15.97 7.03 -0.23
C ASN A 218 16.01 6.43 -1.64
N PRO A 219 15.79 7.23 -2.71
CA PRO A 219 16.00 6.77 -4.06
C PRO A 219 17.39 6.13 -4.22
N GLY A 220 17.41 4.88 -4.69
CA GLY A 220 18.60 4.08 -4.88
C GLY A 220 18.73 2.88 -3.94
N ASN A 221 18.14 2.87 -2.73
CA ASN A 221 18.04 1.64 -1.95
C ASN A 221 16.70 0.89 -2.10
N SER A 222 15.75 1.43 -2.89
CA SER A 222 14.55 0.68 -3.33
C SER A 222 14.95 -0.58 -4.11
N GLY A 223 14.35 -1.72 -3.75
CA GLY A 223 14.68 -3.06 -4.27
C GLY A 223 15.84 -3.74 -3.53
N GLY A 224 16.62 -3.01 -2.75
CA GLY A 224 17.65 -3.54 -1.88
C GLY A 224 17.08 -4.14 -0.58
N PRO A 225 17.91 -4.87 0.21
CA PRO A 225 17.44 -5.54 1.41
C PRO A 225 17.32 -4.58 2.61
N LEU A 226 16.31 -4.83 3.43
CA LEU A 226 16.27 -4.50 4.84
C LEU A 226 16.71 -5.74 5.61
N CYS A 227 17.76 -5.67 6.43
CA CYS A 227 18.35 -6.81 7.10
C CYS A 227 18.17 -6.75 8.62
N ASP A 228 18.21 -7.93 9.26
CA ASP A 228 18.40 -8.09 10.70
C ASP A 228 19.89 -8.07 11.09
N LEU A 229 20.18 -8.15 12.40
CA LEU A 229 21.56 -8.19 12.91
C LEU A 229 22.32 -9.48 12.57
N ASP A 230 21.64 -10.54 12.14
CA ASP A 230 22.27 -11.77 11.63
C ASP A 230 22.68 -11.64 10.15
N GLY A 231 22.36 -10.53 9.50
CA GLY A 231 22.57 -10.31 8.06
C GLY A 231 21.63 -11.16 7.20
N ARG A 232 20.43 -11.42 7.68
CA ARG A 232 19.36 -12.05 6.90
C ARG A 232 18.41 -10.98 6.39
N VAL A 233 17.89 -11.13 5.19
CA VAL A 233 16.93 -10.22 4.57
C VAL A 233 15.60 -10.33 5.30
N LEU A 234 15.21 -9.29 6.01
CA LEU A 234 13.94 -9.14 6.71
C LEU A 234 12.84 -8.60 5.81
N GLY A 235 13.21 -7.82 4.79
CA GLY A 235 12.30 -7.27 3.79
C GLY A 235 13.03 -6.66 2.61
N ILE A 236 12.26 -6.24 1.61
CA ILE A 236 12.75 -5.52 0.42
C ILE A 236 12.32 -4.06 0.56
N ASN A 237 13.29 -3.14 0.65
CA ASN A 237 13.04 -1.70 0.73
C ASN A 237 12.23 -1.26 -0.49
N THR A 238 11.15 -0.50 -0.30
CA THR A 238 10.30 -0.11 -1.41
C THR A 238 10.05 1.39 -1.48
N MET A 239 9.60 2.03 -0.40
CA MET A 239 9.16 3.42 -0.46
C MET A 239 9.32 4.16 0.86
N ILE A 240 9.12 5.49 0.79
CA ILE A 240 8.99 6.39 1.94
C ILE A 240 7.67 7.15 1.86
N VAL A 241 7.10 7.50 3.02
CA VAL A 241 5.99 8.44 3.12
C VAL A 241 6.52 9.79 3.54
N GLY A 242 6.54 10.75 2.60
CA GLY A 242 7.07 12.09 2.84
C GLY A 242 8.62 12.13 2.89
N ARG A 243 9.21 13.12 2.23
CA ARG A 243 10.68 13.28 2.27
C ARG A 243 11.13 13.73 3.64
N GLY A 244 12.12 13.06 4.22
CA GLY A 244 12.73 13.44 5.51
C GLY A 244 11.90 13.11 6.75
N THR A 245 10.83 12.31 6.65
CA THR A 245 9.99 11.95 7.81
C THR A 245 10.57 10.84 8.67
N GLY A 246 11.60 10.13 8.21
CA GLY A 246 12.13 8.93 8.89
C GLY A 246 11.15 7.75 8.88
N ILE A 247 10.21 7.71 7.91
CA ILE A 247 9.24 6.62 7.76
C ILE A 247 9.54 5.88 6.46
N GLY A 248 10.29 4.79 6.57
CA GLY A 248 10.58 3.88 5.48
C GLY A 248 9.73 2.62 5.53
N PHE A 249 9.46 2.03 4.36
CA PHE A 249 8.70 0.81 4.22
C PHE A 249 9.45 -0.24 3.42
N ALA A 250 9.28 -1.50 3.85
CA ALA A 250 9.80 -2.67 3.14
C ALA A 250 8.74 -3.75 2.99
N VAL A 251 8.73 -4.45 1.86
CA VAL A 251 7.91 -5.65 1.64
C VAL A 251 8.49 -6.78 2.49
N PRO A 252 7.68 -7.47 3.35
CA PRO A 252 8.17 -8.51 4.25
C PRO A 252 8.85 -9.66 3.49
N SER A 253 9.91 -10.20 4.07
CA SER A 253 10.70 -11.28 3.46
C SER A 253 9.88 -12.53 3.13
N ASN A 254 8.94 -12.92 3.99
CA ASN A 254 8.08 -14.09 3.74
C ASN A 254 7.22 -13.88 2.48
N LEU A 255 6.66 -12.69 2.30
CA LEU A 255 5.88 -12.33 1.11
C LEU A 255 6.80 -12.26 -0.13
N ALA A 256 7.95 -11.60 0.00
CA ALA A 256 8.91 -11.41 -1.09
C ALA A 256 9.49 -12.74 -1.59
N ARG A 257 9.85 -13.65 -0.67
CA ARG A 257 10.36 -14.99 -1.00
C ARG A 257 9.32 -15.82 -1.75
N ARG A 258 8.07 -15.87 -1.25
CA ARG A 258 6.98 -16.62 -1.92
C ARG A 258 6.72 -16.09 -3.33
N ALA A 259 6.69 -14.77 -3.52
CA ALA A 259 6.53 -14.17 -4.83
C ALA A 259 7.69 -14.54 -5.77
N ALA A 260 8.94 -14.43 -5.31
CA ALA A 260 10.11 -14.79 -6.09
C ALA A 260 10.13 -16.27 -6.48
N GLU A 261 9.84 -17.19 -5.56
CA GLU A 261 9.75 -18.62 -5.82
C GLU A 261 8.68 -18.97 -6.85
N GLN A 262 7.50 -18.32 -6.81
CA GLN A 262 6.45 -18.52 -7.79
C GLN A 262 6.86 -17.98 -9.16
N ILE A 263 7.46 -16.78 -9.21
CA ILE A 263 7.97 -16.21 -10.48
C ILE A 263 9.02 -17.14 -11.11
N LEU A 264 9.94 -17.68 -10.32
CA LEU A 264 10.94 -18.62 -10.81
C LEU A 264 10.32 -19.90 -11.39
N LYS A 265 9.23 -20.40 -10.80
CA LYS A 265 8.55 -21.63 -11.24
C LYS A 265 7.64 -21.41 -12.44
N THR A 266 6.90 -20.29 -12.48
CA THR A 266 5.76 -20.11 -13.38
C THR A 266 5.76 -18.79 -14.16
N GLY A 267 6.73 -17.89 -13.90
CA GLY A 267 6.81 -16.55 -14.50
C GLY A 267 5.82 -15.55 -13.93
N ARG A 268 4.94 -15.94 -13.00
CA ARG A 268 3.90 -15.08 -12.42
C ARG A 268 3.57 -15.48 -11.00
N VAL A 269 2.97 -14.53 -10.25
CA VAL A 269 2.43 -14.81 -8.92
C VAL A 269 0.95 -15.14 -9.02
N GLN A 270 0.57 -16.31 -8.57
CA GLN A 270 -0.82 -16.70 -8.37
C GLN A 270 -1.18 -16.55 -6.90
N ARG A 271 -2.25 -15.81 -6.62
CA ARG A 271 -2.73 -15.62 -5.26
C ARG A 271 -3.97 -16.44 -5.00
N SER A 272 -3.99 -17.04 -3.82
CA SER A 272 -5.19 -17.66 -3.28
C SER A 272 -6.27 -16.61 -3.02
N TRP A 273 -7.49 -17.02 -3.21
CA TRP A 273 -8.66 -16.17 -3.18
C TRP A 273 -9.86 -16.93 -2.62
N ILE A 274 -10.67 -16.25 -1.84
CA ILE A 274 -11.87 -16.83 -1.21
C ILE A 274 -13.17 -16.41 -1.91
N GLY A 275 -13.16 -15.37 -2.74
CA GLY A 275 -14.31 -14.96 -3.53
C GLY A 275 -15.35 -14.16 -2.76
N VAL A 276 -14.89 -13.26 -1.90
CA VAL A 276 -15.74 -12.34 -1.13
C VAL A 276 -15.33 -10.89 -1.37
N GLY A 277 -16.31 -9.97 -1.33
CA GLY A 277 -16.07 -8.59 -1.01
C GLY A 277 -16.11 -8.43 0.50
N ILE A 278 -15.22 -7.61 1.04
CA ILE A 278 -15.01 -7.43 2.47
C ILE A 278 -15.06 -5.97 2.88
N GLN A 279 -15.35 -5.73 4.15
CA GLN A 279 -15.37 -4.42 4.76
C GLN A 279 -14.98 -4.54 6.23
N ASP A 280 -14.21 -3.56 6.72
CA ASP A 280 -13.85 -3.49 8.13
C ASP A 280 -15.08 -3.21 8.99
N LEU A 281 -15.11 -3.84 10.16
CA LEU A 281 -16.19 -3.68 11.12
C LEU A 281 -15.95 -2.43 11.96
N THR A 282 -16.56 -1.30 11.55
CA THR A 282 -16.48 -0.07 12.34
C THR A 282 -17.28 -0.18 13.65
N PRO A 283 -17.00 0.65 14.68
CA PRO A 283 -17.77 0.64 15.92
C PRO A 283 -19.28 0.82 15.70
N GLU A 284 -19.68 1.64 14.74
CA GLU A 284 -21.08 1.90 14.37
C GLU A 284 -21.73 0.64 13.77
N LEU A 285 -21.02 -0.02 12.83
CA LEU A 285 -21.48 -1.27 12.21
C LEU A 285 -21.58 -2.37 13.27
N ALA A 286 -20.56 -2.51 14.13
CA ALA A 286 -20.55 -3.49 15.21
C ALA A 286 -21.74 -3.29 16.16
N SER A 287 -22.03 -2.03 16.53
CA SER A 287 -23.17 -1.67 17.35
C SER A 287 -24.50 -2.02 16.67
N ALA A 288 -24.67 -1.69 15.38
CA ALA A 288 -25.87 -1.99 14.61
C ALA A 288 -26.09 -3.51 14.45
N MET A 289 -25.00 -4.27 14.26
CA MET A 289 -25.03 -5.74 14.15
C MET A 289 -25.04 -6.44 15.50
N LYS A 290 -24.92 -5.72 16.62
CA LYS A 290 -24.87 -6.24 18.00
C LYS A 290 -23.72 -7.24 18.22
N VAL A 291 -22.55 -6.93 17.70
CA VAL A 291 -21.32 -7.75 17.80
C VAL A 291 -20.16 -6.97 18.41
N ASP A 292 -19.10 -7.66 18.82
CA ASP A 292 -17.85 -7.02 19.27
C ASP A 292 -17.18 -6.28 18.07
N PRO A 293 -16.73 -5.04 18.22
CA PRO A 293 -15.99 -4.33 17.15
C PRO A 293 -14.74 -5.05 16.64
N ARG A 294 -14.22 -6.00 17.42
CA ARG A 294 -13.07 -6.84 17.07
C ARG A 294 -13.46 -8.27 16.70
N ALA A 295 -14.73 -8.49 16.33
CA ALA A 295 -15.21 -9.83 15.96
C ALA A 295 -14.62 -10.33 14.64
N GLY A 296 -14.11 -9.45 13.77
CA GLY A 296 -13.54 -9.82 12.48
C GLY A 296 -13.90 -8.86 11.36
N VAL A 297 -14.01 -9.40 10.16
CA VAL A 297 -14.22 -8.69 8.89
C VAL A 297 -15.58 -9.06 8.31
N ILE A 298 -16.42 -8.07 8.00
CA ILE A 298 -17.74 -8.31 7.43
C ILE A 298 -17.65 -8.65 5.94
N VAL A 299 -18.36 -9.68 5.52
CA VAL A 299 -18.58 -10.04 4.12
C VAL A 299 -19.72 -9.18 3.57
N ASN A 300 -19.43 -8.34 2.58
CA ASN A 300 -20.44 -7.46 1.98
C ASN A 300 -20.99 -7.99 0.64
N SER A 301 -20.24 -8.86 -0.03
CA SER A 301 -20.63 -9.51 -1.28
C SER A 301 -19.95 -10.85 -1.49
N ILE A 302 -20.53 -11.69 -2.34
CA ILE A 302 -20.00 -12.99 -2.74
C ILE A 302 -19.84 -12.98 -4.25
N ASN A 303 -18.70 -13.49 -4.71
CA ASN A 303 -18.46 -13.67 -6.14
C ASN A 303 -19.07 -15.01 -6.61
N ASP A 304 -19.85 -14.97 -7.66
CA ASP A 304 -20.52 -16.15 -8.23
C ASP A 304 -19.51 -17.20 -8.69
N GLY A 305 -19.80 -18.45 -8.39
CA GLY A 305 -18.93 -19.60 -8.69
C GLY A 305 -17.65 -19.67 -7.81
N GLY A 306 -17.44 -18.67 -6.95
CA GLY A 306 -16.26 -18.57 -6.08
C GLY A 306 -16.25 -19.60 -4.93
N PRO A 307 -15.07 -19.73 -4.23
CA PRO A 307 -14.94 -20.63 -3.07
C PRO A 307 -15.92 -20.31 -1.95
N ALA A 308 -16.16 -19.04 -1.64
CA ALA A 308 -17.07 -18.62 -0.57
C ALA A 308 -18.51 -19.06 -0.82
N GLN A 309 -19.00 -18.95 -2.07
CA GLN A 309 -20.33 -19.41 -2.42
C GLN A 309 -20.46 -20.93 -2.20
N LYS A 310 -19.44 -21.71 -2.61
CA LYS A 310 -19.41 -23.17 -2.41
C LYS A 310 -19.34 -23.55 -0.94
N ALA A 311 -18.71 -22.74 -0.10
CA ALA A 311 -18.62 -22.92 1.34
C ALA A 311 -19.84 -22.33 2.10
N ASN A 312 -20.89 -21.90 1.38
CA ASN A 312 -22.13 -21.33 1.94
C ASN A 312 -21.89 -20.09 2.82
N ILE A 313 -20.86 -19.30 2.51
CA ILE A 313 -20.66 -17.96 3.11
C ILE A 313 -21.68 -17.01 2.49
N LYS A 314 -22.19 -16.08 3.29
CA LYS A 314 -23.23 -15.14 2.90
C LYS A 314 -22.82 -13.71 3.19
N PRO A 315 -23.34 -12.71 2.48
CA PRO A 315 -23.27 -11.34 2.93
C PRO A 315 -23.84 -11.21 4.35
N GLY A 316 -23.19 -10.39 5.18
CA GLY A 316 -23.51 -10.25 6.61
C GLY A 316 -22.73 -11.19 7.53
N ASP A 317 -22.06 -12.23 7.01
CA ASP A 317 -21.15 -13.02 7.81
C ASP A 317 -19.93 -12.18 8.24
N ILE A 318 -19.41 -12.44 9.43
CA ILE A 318 -18.18 -11.84 9.93
C ILE A 318 -17.14 -12.95 10.02
N ILE A 319 -16.04 -12.81 9.27
CA ILE A 319 -14.91 -13.74 9.30
C ILE A 319 -14.01 -13.33 10.47
N GLY A 320 -13.92 -14.17 11.50
CA GLY A 320 -13.15 -13.91 12.72
C GLY A 320 -11.80 -14.63 12.77
N ALA A 321 -11.62 -15.73 11.99
CA ALA A 321 -10.34 -16.41 11.91
C ALA A 321 -10.16 -17.16 10.57
N VAL A 322 -8.91 -17.30 10.14
CA VAL A 322 -8.44 -18.05 8.97
C VAL A 322 -7.40 -19.05 9.42
N ALA A 323 -7.63 -20.35 9.18
CA ALA A 323 -6.72 -21.43 9.58
C ALA A 323 -6.26 -21.32 11.06
N GLY A 324 -7.18 -20.97 11.95
CA GLY A 324 -6.94 -20.82 13.39
C GLY A 324 -6.32 -19.50 13.82
N LYS A 325 -5.91 -18.63 12.88
CA LYS A 325 -5.39 -17.29 13.18
C LYS A 325 -6.53 -16.27 13.16
N LYS A 326 -6.67 -15.50 14.22
CA LYS A 326 -7.65 -14.42 14.31
C LYS A 326 -7.34 -13.33 13.29
N VAL A 327 -8.41 -12.74 12.72
CA VAL A 327 -8.35 -11.58 11.84
C VAL A 327 -9.29 -10.51 12.35
N MET A 328 -8.82 -9.25 12.40
CA MET A 328 -9.56 -8.13 12.95
C MET A 328 -9.91 -7.09 11.89
N ASP A 329 -9.17 -7.06 10.77
CA ASP A 329 -9.41 -6.16 9.65
C ASP A 329 -9.21 -6.87 8.29
N GLY A 330 -9.64 -6.21 7.21
CA GLY A 330 -9.57 -6.78 5.86
C GLY A 330 -8.15 -7.06 5.38
N ARG A 331 -7.16 -6.32 5.87
CA ARG A 331 -5.74 -6.54 5.51
C ARG A 331 -5.22 -7.83 6.15
N GLU A 332 -5.52 -8.03 7.44
CA GLU A 332 -5.17 -9.29 8.11
C GLU A 332 -5.84 -10.49 7.43
N LEU A 333 -7.12 -10.35 7.05
CA LEU A 333 -7.82 -11.40 6.31
C LEU A 333 -7.13 -11.70 4.98
N VAL A 334 -6.83 -10.68 4.17
CA VAL A 334 -6.15 -10.87 2.89
C VAL A 334 -4.77 -11.49 3.09
N ARG A 335 -3.98 -10.99 4.05
CA ARG A 335 -2.65 -11.53 4.40
C ARG A 335 -2.72 -13.02 4.74
N GLU A 336 -3.64 -13.40 5.64
CA GLU A 336 -3.76 -14.80 6.04
C GLU A 336 -4.24 -15.69 4.89
N VAL A 337 -5.16 -15.22 4.05
CA VAL A 337 -5.60 -15.98 2.86
C VAL A 337 -4.44 -16.20 1.89
N ILE A 338 -3.71 -15.15 1.48
CA ILE A 338 -2.60 -15.27 0.53
C ILE A 338 -1.36 -15.99 1.08
N ALA A 339 -1.32 -16.23 2.39
CA ALA A 339 -0.30 -17.06 3.02
C ALA A 339 -0.44 -18.55 2.68
N HIS A 340 -1.60 -18.97 2.19
CA HIS A 340 -1.91 -20.36 1.79
C HIS A 340 -1.86 -20.53 0.28
N GLU A 341 -1.67 -21.77 -0.18
CA GLU A 341 -1.56 -22.09 -1.61
C GLU A 341 -2.93 -22.19 -2.30
N VAL A 342 -2.95 -21.92 -3.60
CA VAL A 342 -4.12 -22.19 -4.45
C VAL A 342 -4.41 -23.69 -4.43
N GLY A 343 -5.68 -24.07 -4.21
CA GLY A 343 -6.12 -25.47 -4.08
C GLY A 343 -6.02 -26.01 -2.64
N GLN A 344 -5.37 -25.30 -1.72
CA GLN A 344 -5.34 -25.69 -0.30
C GLN A 344 -6.72 -25.50 0.33
N THR A 345 -7.12 -26.48 1.17
CA THR A 345 -8.33 -26.35 2.00
C THR A 345 -7.96 -25.77 3.35
N ILE A 346 -8.61 -24.67 3.71
CA ILE A 346 -8.44 -23.97 4.99
C ILE A 346 -9.76 -23.95 5.76
N GLN A 347 -9.67 -23.83 7.08
CA GLN A 347 -10.83 -23.61 7.94
C GLN A 347 -11.03 -22.12 8.16
N LEU A 348 -12.26 -21.64 8.03
CA LEU A 348 -12.69 -20.31 8.43
C LEU A 348 -13.61 -20.37 9.62
N GLU A 349 -13.44 -19.45 10.56
CA GLU A 349 -14.40 -19.21 11.63
C GLU A 349 -15.23 -17.99 11.26
N ILE A 350 -16.54 -18.15 11.20
CA ILE A 350 -17.49 -17.09 10.87
C ILE A 350 -18.48 -16.88 12.01
N LEU A 351 -18.93 -15.64 12.17
CA LEU A 351 -20.02 -15.26 13.03
C LEU A 351 -21.22 -14.86 12.15
N ARG A 352 -22.35 -15.53 12.31
CA ARG A 352 -23.61 -15.28 11.59
C ARG A 352 -24.76 -15.27 12.60
N ASP A 353 -25.57 -14.22 12.61
CA ASP A 353 -26.70 -14.08 13.55
C ASP A 353 -26.33 -14.33 15.01
N GLY A 354 -25.17 -13.82 15.44
CA GLY A 354 -24.64 -14.00 16.79
C GLY A 354 -24.11 -15.42 17.12
N LYS A 355 -24.12 -16.36 16.16
CA LYS A 355 -23.62 -17.73 16.33
C LYS A 355 -22.33 -17.97 15.57
N LYS A 356 -21.40 -18.70 16.20
CA LYS A 356 -20.12 -19.09 15.57
C LYS A 356 -20.28 -20.37 14.77
N TYR A 357 -19.71 -20.36 13.56
CA TYR A 357 -19.64 -21.52 12.67
C TYR A 357 -18.21 -21.70 12.17
N GLY A 358 -17.79 -22.96 12.02
CA GLY A 358 -16.60 -23.32 11.29
C GLY A 358 -16.98 -23.84 9.89
N THR A 359 -16.30 -23.40 8.86
CA THR A 359 -16.47 -23.92 7.51
C THR A 359 -15.13 -24.21 6.86
N ASN A 360 -15.03 -25.30 6.09
CA ASN A 360 -13.86 -25.61 5.31
C ASN A 360 -14.04 -25.05 3.89
N MET A 361 -12.98 -24.44 3.38
CA MET A 361 -12.98 -23.81 2.07
C MET A 361 -11.72 -24.16 1.30
N THR A 362 -11.88 -24.62 0.07
CA THR A 362 -10.75 -24.82 -0.85
C THR A 362 -10.49 -23.52 -1.61
N LEU A 363 -9.29 -22.99 -1.46
CA LEU A 363 -8.87 -21.72 -2.08
C LEU A 363 -8.76 -21.88 -3.60
N ALA A 364 -9.22 -20.86 -4.34
CA ALA A 364 -9.03 -20.78 -5.79
C ALA A 364 -7.94 -19.76 -6.15
N ALA A 365 -7.45 -19.81 -7.37
CA ALA A 365 -6.66 -18.72 -7.92
C ALA A 365 -7.54 -17.49 -8.11
N ARG A 366 -7.02 -16.31 -7.75
CA ARG A 366 -7.73 -15.03 -7.98
C ARG A 366 -7.87 -14.79 -9.47
N PRO A 367 -9.09 -14.57 -10.01
CA PRO A 367 -9.28 -14.20 -11.41
C PRO A 367 -8.63 -12.83 -11.71
N GLU A 368 -8.03 -12.65 -12.89
CA GLU A 368 -7.45 -11.36 -13.30
C GLU A 368 -8.48 -10.22 -13.35
N SER A 369 -9.75 -10.55 -13.64
CA SER A 369 -10.88 -9.62 -13.63
C SER A 369 -11.39 -9.22 -12.23
N ALA A 370 -10.96 -9.90 -11.18
CA ALA A 370 -11.38 -9.65 -9.81
C ALA A 370 -10.54 -8.56 -9.12
N ILE A 371 -10.19 -7.49 -9.82
CA ILE A 371 -9.53 -6.30 -9.24
C ILE A 371 -10.65 -5.39 -8.71
N PRO A 372 -10.90 -5.29 -7.39
CA PRO A 372 -11.81 -4.28 -6.88
C PRO A 372 -11.18 -2.91 -7.10
N PRO A 373 -11.99 -1.88 -7.43
CA PRO A 373 -11.52 -0.50 -7.33
C PRO A 373 -11.06 -0.25 -5.89
N LEU A 374 -9.96 0.51 -5.73
CA LEU A 374 -9.41 0.90 -4.43
C LEU A 374 -10.51 1.49 -3.54
N PRO A 375 -10.55 1.16 -2.23
CA PRO A 375 -11.52 1.73 -1.32
C PRO A 375 -11.29 3.23 -1.23
N VAL A 376 -12.29 4.01 -1.64
CA VAL A 376 -12.29 5.47 -1.50
C VAL A 376 -12.54 5.77 -0.03
N GLN A 377 -11.52 6.21 0.68
CA GLN A 377 -11.66 6.76 2.03
C GLN A 377 -12.44 8.07 1.94
N GLN A 378 -13.56 8.17 2.63
CA GLN A 378 -14.31 9.40 2.78
C GLN A 378 -14.32 9.84 4.24
N GLN A 379 -13.75 11.03 4.47
CA GLN A 379 -13.89 11.78 5.72
C GLN A 379 -15.12 12.70 5.61
N GLY A 380 -15.96 12.76 6.63
CA GLY A 380 -17.14 13.64 6.70
C GLY A 380 -17.44 14.09 8.12
N VAL A 381 -17.90 15.34 8.28
CA VAL A 381 -18.19 16.10 9.51
C VAL A 381 -19.68 16.09 9.86
N PRO A 382 -20.13 16.14 11.15
CA PRO A 382 -21.45 15.66 11.59
C PRO A 382 -22.59 16.67 11.62
N GLN A 383 -23.85 16.23 11.36
CA GLN A 383 -25.12 16.77 11.89
C GLN A 383 -26.34 15.83 11.70
N ALA A 384 -27.47 16.08 12.40
CA ALA A 384 -28.49 15.14 12.83
C ALA A 384 -29.67 14.85 11.89
N GLY A 385 -30.13 13.58 11.86
CA GLY A 385 -31.29 13.02 11.13
C GLY A 385 -30.88 11.88 10.19
N LEU A 386 -31.74 10.91 9.83
CA LEU A 386 -31.37 9.91 8.81
C LEU A 386 -31.10 10.59 7.46
N GLY A 387 -31.94 11.57 7.07
CA GLY A 387 -31.62 12.55 6.03
C GLY A 387 -31.38 12.02 4.63
N LEU A 388 -32.05 10.93 4.23
CA LEU A 388 -32.02 10.43 2.86
C LEU A 388 -33.44 10.46 2.24
N SER A 389 -33.50 10.66 0.91
CA SER A 389 -34.70 10.44 0.13
C SER A 389 -34.45 9.33 -0.86
N VAL A 390 -35.45 8.47 -1.05
CA VAL A 390 -35.38 7.34 -1.97
C VAL A 390 -36.55 7.32 -2.92
N ARG A 391 -36.38 6.68 -4.06
CA ARG A 391 -37.48 6.25 -4.95
C ARG A 391 -37.25 4.81 -5.35
N ASP A 392 -38.31 4.08 -5.63
CA ASP A 392 -38.17 2.73 -6.15
C ASP A 392 -37.76 2.75 -7.64
N LEU A 393 -36.80 1.94 -7.99
CA LEU A 393 -36.47 1.58 -9.36
C LEU A 393 -37.61 0.72 -9.92
N THR A 394 -37.88 0.82 -11.21
CA THR A 394 -38.70 -0.20 -11.88
C THR A 394 -37.94 -1.51 -11.98
N PRO A 395 -38.63 -2.69 -12.06
CA PRO A 395 -37.97 -3.97 -12.25
C PRO A 395 -37.00 -4.00 -13.46
N GLN A 396 -37.37 -3.28 -14.53
CA GLN A 396 -36.53 -3.14 -15.72
C GLN A 396 -35.26 -2.33 -15.45
N GLN A 397 -35.37 -1.21 -14.70
CA GLN A 397 -34.19 -0.42 -14.30
C GLN A 397 -33.25 -1.19 -13.37
N SER A 398 -33.78 -1.97 -12.42
CA SER A 398 -32.99 -2.84 -11.56
C SER A 398 -32.21 -3.86 -12.39
N SER A 399 -32.86 -4.52 -13.37
CA SER A 399 -32.19 -5.47 -14.26
C SER A 399 -31.06 -4.83 -15.10
N GLN A 400 -31.26 -3.58 -15.57
CA GLN A 400 -30.23 -2.85 -16.32
C GLN A 400 -29.00 -2.53 -15.47
N LEU A 401 -29.16 -2.47 -14.16
CA LEU A 401 -28.06 -2.29 -13.18
C LEU A 401 -27.46 -3.64 -12.69
N GLY A 402 -27.83 -4.76 -13.32
CA GLY A 402 -27.39 -6.08 -12.88
C GLY A 402 -27.92 -6.49 -11.51
N LEU A 403 -29.08 -5.97 -11.12
CA LEU A 403 -29.79 -6.26 -9.87
C LEU A 403 -31.03 -7.12 -10.14
N PRO A 404 -31.58 -7.79 -9.11
CA PRO A 404 -32.84 -8.50 -9.25
C PRO A 404 -33.94 -7.64 -9.84
N ALA A 405 -34.79 -8.20 -10.74
CA ALA A 405 -35.89 -7.51 -11.41
C ALA A 405 -37.03 -7.18 -10.42
N LYS A 406 -36.76 -6.33 -9.45
CA LYS A 406 -37.66 -5.90 -8.39
C LYS A 406 -37.57 -4.39 -8.17
N PRO A 407 -38.60 -3.77 -7.57
CA PRO A 407 -38.58 -2.37 -7.18
C PRO A 407 -37.64 -2.20 -5.97
N LEU A 408 -36.40 -1.76 -6.22
CA LEU A 408 -35.41 -1.50 -5.20
C LEU A 408 -35.23 0.00 -4.94
N PRO A 409 -35.07 0.46 -3.69
CA PRO A 409 -34.90 1.86 -3.39
C PRO A 409 -33.54 2.36 -3.87
N ILE A 410 -33.54 3.38 -4.72
CA ILE A 410 -32.36 4.16 -5.08
C ILE A 410 -32.39 5.49 -4.32
N ILE A 411 -31.25 5.84 -3.73
CA ILE A 411 -31.12 7.13 -3.03
C ILE A 411 -31.06 8.25 -4.05
N THR A 412 -31.99 9.22 -3.90
CA THR A 412 -32.11 10.39 -4.80
C THR A 412 -31.41 11.62 -4.23
N THR A 413 -31.52 11.84 -2.92
CA THR A 413 -30.90 12.97 -2.24
C THR A 413 -30.43 12.57 -0.86
N ILE A 414 -29.38 13.24 -0.39
CA ILE A 414 -28.85 13.14 0.98
C ILE A 414 -28.71 14.55 1.54
N ALA A 415 -29.27 14.75 2.72
CA ALA A 415 -29.13 16.02 3.43
C ALA A 415 -27.69 16.13 4.00
N PRO A 416 -26.96 17.21 3.69
CA PRO A 416 -25.62 17.41 4.23
C PRO A 416 -25.59 17.32 5.76
N GLY A 417 -24.61 16.58 6.30
CA GLY A 417 -24.44 16.38 7.74
C GLY A 417 -25.44 15.43 8.39
N SER A 418 -26.32 14.78 7.63
CA SER A 418 -27.28 13.79 8.13
C SER A 418 -26.62 12.47 8.55
N ALA A 419 -27.38 11.56 9.19
CA ALA A 419 -26.91 10.22 9.49
C ALA A 419 -26.50 9.45 8.22
N ALA A 420 -27.24 9.63 7.12
CA ALA A 420 -26.91 9.04 5.83
C ALA A 420 -25.59 9.59 5.24
N ASP A 421 -25.39 10.91 5.36
CA ASP A 421 -24.15 11.57 4.91
C ASP A 421 -22.93 11.10 5.73
N ARG A 422 -23.07 11.05 7.06
CA ARG A 422 -22.03 10.50 7.95
C ARG A 422 -21.71 9.03 7.67
N ALA A 423 -22.72 8.25 7.28
CA ALA A 423 -22.56 6.84 6.90
C ALA A 423 -21.94 6.65 5.50
N GLY A 424 -21.61 7.75 4.80
CA GLY A 424 -20.95 7.72 3.48
C GLY A 424 -21.88 7.33 2.32
N LEU A 425 -23.20 7.40 2.51
CA LEU A 425 -24.18 7.17 1.44
C LEU A 425 -24.16 8.32 0.43
N LYS A 426 -24.54 8.02 -0.80
CA LYS A 426 -24.58 9.00 -1.91
C LYS A 426 -25.84 8.85 -2.75
N PRO A 427 -26.29 9.93 -3.40
CA PRO A 427 -27.26 9.82 -4.47
C PRO A 427 -26.77 8.81 -5.53
N GLY A 428 -27.67 7.94 -5.98
CA GLY A 428 -27.38 6.85 -6.91
C GLY A 428 -27.09 5.49 -6.25
N ASP A 429 -26.91 5.43 -4.94
CA ASP A 429 -26.79 4.16 -4.22
C ASP A 429 -28.13 3.42 -4.24
N VAL A 430 -28.11 2.10 -4.52
CA VAL A 430 -29.29 1.26 -4.48
C VAL A 430 -29.25 0.42 -3.21
N ILE A 431 -30.32 0.50 -2.40
CA ILE A 431 -30.43 -0.27 -1.17
C ILE A 431 -30.91 -1.68 -1.52
N VAL A 432 -30.09 -2.69 -1.23
CA VAL A 432 -30.35 -4.10 -1.54
C VAL A 432 -30.71 -4.91 -0.30
N GLU A 433 -30.52 -4.34 0.89
CA GLU A 433 -30.89 -4.93 2.18
C GLU A 433 -31.10 -3.82 3.22
N ALA A 434 -32.07 -3.99 4.13
CA ALA A 434 -32.31 -3.09 5.25
C ALA A 434 -32.73 -3.90 6.47
N ASP A 435 -31.96 -3.80 7.59
CA ASP A 435 -32.16 -4.53 8.84
C ASP A 435 -32.51 -6.02 8.65
N GLY A 436 -31.75 -6.71 7.75
CA GLY A 436 -31.94 -8.13 7.43
C GLY A 436 -33.02 -8.42 6.39
N ILE A 437 -33.83 -7.44 5.99
CA ILE A 437 -34.81 -7.59 4.90
C ILE A 437 -34.05 -7.50 3.59
N GLN A 438 -34.00 -8.61 2.85
CA GLN A 438 -33.41 -8.65 1.51
C GLN A 438 -34.34 -7.99 0.48
N GLU A 439 -33.76 -7.19 -0.40
CA GLU A 439 -34.47 -6.56 -1.54
C GLU A 439 -35.72 -5.76 -1.10
N PRO A 440 -35.59 -4.83 -0.10
CA PRO A 440 -36.69 -4.05 0.39
C PRO A 440 -37.20 -3.10 -0.70
N ASN A 441 -38.48 -2.71 -0.64
CA ASN A 441 -38.97 -1.53 -1.35
C ASN A 441 -38.94 -0.29 -0.44
N SER A 442 -39.23 0.89 -0.98
CA SER A 442 -39.20 2.16 -0.24
C SER A 442 -40.13 2.19 0.98
N THR A 443 -41.29 1.49 0.91
CA THR A 443 -42.27 1.40 2.02
C THR A 443 -41.67 0.58 3.17
N GLN A 444 -41.10 -0.58 2.87
CA GLN A 444 -40.42 -1.43 3.86
C GLN A 444 -39.23 -0.71 4.48
N LEU A 445 -38.44 0.00 3.68
CA LEU A 445 -37.33 0.81 4.16
C LEU A 445 -37.79 1.90 5.15
N ALA A 446 -38.86 2.59 4.83
CA ALA A 446 -39.45 3.63 5.70
C ALA A 446 -39.93 3.05 7.03
N GLU A 447 -40.48 1.83 7.04
CA GLU A 447 -40.91 1.14 8.25
C GLU A 447 -39.73 0.82 9.17
N GLN A 448 -38.61 0.28 8.62
CA GLN A 448 -37.39 -0.03 9.35
C GLN A 448 -36.70 1.23 9.92
N ALA A 449 -36.84 2.37 9.25
CA ALA A 449 -36.24 3.63 9.67
C ALA A 449 -36.98 4.35 10.80
N LYS A 450 -38.11 3.86 11.28
CA LYS A 450 -38.99 4.56 12.26
C LYS A 450 -38.36 4.76 13.62
N ASP A 451 -37.51 3.83 14.08
CA ASP A 451 -36.84 3.91 15.36
C ASP A 451 -35.61 4.87 15.35
N GLY A 452 -35.31 5.45 14.19
CA GLY A 452 -34.19 6.38 14.02
C GLY A 452 -32.81 5.72 13.89
N ALA A 453 -32.78 4.40 13.72
CA ALA A 453 -31.59 3.63 13.38
C ALA A 453 -31.87 2.77 12.15
N LEU A 454 -30.89 2.51 11.31
CA LEU A 454 -31.04 1.67 10.13
C LEU A 454 -29.69 1.12 9.68
N LEU A 455 -29.60 -0.19 9.54
CA LEU A 455 -28.47 -0.87 8.92
C LEU A 455 -28.86 -1.23 7.49
N VAL A 456 -28.15 -0.69 6.50
CA VAL A 456 -28.41 -0.99 5.09
C VAL A 456 -27.17 -1.60 4.43
N ARG A 457 -27.42 -2.52 3.48
CA ARG A 457 -26.42 -2.89 2.49
C ARG A 457 -26.81 -2.24 1.17
N ILE A 458 -25.87 -1.50 0.61
CA ILE A 458 -26.10 -0.79 -0.65
C ILE A 458 -25.22 -1.35 -1.76
N ARG A 459 -25.66 -1.11 -3.00
CA ARG A 459 -24.87 -1.28 -4.21
C ARG A 459 -24.58 0.07 -4.83
N ARG A 460 -23.28 0.35 -5.03
CA ARG A 460 -22.77 1.53 -5.76
C ARG A 460 -21.91 1.05 -6.91
N HIS A 461 -22.39 1.17 -8.14
CA HIS A 461 -21.77 0.54 -9.33
C HIS A 461 -21.60 -0.97 -9.09
N ASP A 462 -20.35 -1.47 -9.15
CA ASP A 462 -20.04 -2.89 -8.94
C ASP A 462 -19.65 -3.24 -7.49
N ALA A 463 -19.59 -2.26 -6.59
CA ALA A 463 -19.25 -2.45 -5.19
C ALA A 463 -20.49 -2.51 -4.29
N SER A 464 -20.45 -3.37 -3.27
CA SER A 464 -21.44 -3.41 -2.18
C SER A 464 -20.76 -3.06 -0.86
N PHE A 465 -21.48 -2.40 0.04
CA PHE A 465 -21.03 -2.16 1.40
C PHE A 465 -22.19 -1.95 2.38
N TYR A 466 -21.91 -2.19 3.65
CA TYR A 466 -22.84 -1.91 4.73
C TYR A 466 -22.66 -0.48 5.24
N ALA A 467 -23.77 0.16 5.57
CA ALA A 467 -23.81 1.47 6.21
C ALA A 467 -24.78 1.44 7.38
N ALA A 468 -24.32 1.86 8.56
CA ALA A 468 -25.17 2.03 9.73
C ALA A 468 -25.48 3.51 9.93
N MET A 469 -26.76 3.82 10.02
CA MET A 469 -27.28 5.14 10.31
C MET A 469 -27.91 5.16 11.68
N LYS A 470 -27.66 6.19 12.46
CA LYS A 470 -28.32 6.44 13.74
C LYS A 470 -28.52 7.94 13.91
N LYS A 471 -29.74 8.29 14.32
CA LYS A 471 -30.19 9.66 14.57
C LYS A 471 -29.48 10.29 15.74
#